data_601c7eaeb79a7f61f84f4c5c9bbde49d
#
_entry.id   601c7eaeb79a7f61f84f4c5c9bbde49d
#
_cell.length_a   1.000
_cell.length_b   1.000
_cell.length_c   1.000
_cell.angle_alpha   90.00
_cell.angle_beta   90.00
_cell.angle_gamma   90.00
#
_symmetry.space_group_name_H-M   'P 1'
#
loop_
_entity.id
_entity.type
_entity.pdbx_description
1 polymer ?
#
loop_
_entity_poly.entity_id
_entity_poly.type
_entity_poly.pdbx_seq_one_letter_code
_entity_poly.pdbx_strand_id
1 'polypeptide(L)'
;RFTHMGGIANVIPDTAHMSGTIRTYDESTRAFIKQRVSEIASGIATAFRATATVTYGSGCPCLYNNPDLAVCTADYLKELLGPSKAFTASALNAMSGEGKAPKSTGSEDFAYVSQEVPSIMFALAAGTPQEGYCYPQHHPKVKFDEAVLSEGCAVYAYTAMRWLTEHKN
;
A
#
# COMPACT_ATOMS: atom_id res chain seq x y z
N ARG A 1 1.99 6.60 19.68
CA ARG A 1 0.98 7.40 20.40
C ARG A 1 0.65 6.70 21.72
N PHE A 2 0.71 7.45 22.85
CA PHE A 2 0.09 6.98 24.10
C PHE A 2 -1.43 7.03 23.93
N THR A 3 -2.10 5.97 24.33
CA THR A 3 -3.56 5.85 24.29
C THR A 3 -4.16 5.94 25.69
N HIS A 4 -3.38 5.58 26.73
CA HIS A 4 -3.75 5.73 28.12
C HIS A 4 -2.49 5.84 29.00
N MET A 5 -2.48 6.79 29.93
CA MET A 5 -1.41 7.01 30.92
C MET A 5 -1.98 7.56 32.23
N GLY A 6 -3.06 6.98 32.75
CA GLY A 6 -3.75 7.46 33.96
C GLY A 6 -4.64 8.68 33.72
N GLY A 7 -5.38 9.09 34.75
CA GLY A 7 -6.39 10.16 34.68
C GLY A 7 -6.16 11.35 35.62
N ILE A 8 -5.16 11.28 36.52
CA ILE A 8 -4.90 12.32 37.55
C ILE A 8 -3.45 12.73 37.46
N ALA A 9 -3.20 14.04 37.38
CA ALA A 9 -1.88 14.59 37.06
C ALA A 9 -0.78 14.33 38.12
N ASN A 10 -1.14 14.13 39.37
CA ASN A 10 -0.23 13.90 40.50
C ASN A 10 -0.22 12.44 40.98
N VAL A 11 -0.81 11.51 40.23
CA VAL A 11 -0.81 10.09 40.55
C VAL A 11 -0.12 9.33 39.44
N ILE A 12 0.92 8.55 39.74
CA ILE A 12 1.59 7.67 38.79
C ILE A 12 0.65 6.50 38.52
N PRO A 13 0.26 6.24 37.24
CA PRO A 13 -0.62 5.16 36.91
C PRO A 13 0.08 3.79 36.99
N ASP A 14 -0.67 2.76 37.33
CA ASP A 14 -0.17 1.36 37.34
C ASP A 14 0.10 0.81 35.94
N THR A 15 -0.56 1.37 34.94
CA THR A 15 -0.45 0.93 33.54
C THR A 15 -0.37 2.09 32.57
N ALA A 16 0.32 1.85 31.46
CA ALA A 16 0.34 2.74 30.30
C ALA A 16 0.14 1.94 29.02
N HIS A 17 -0.63 2.48 28.09
CA HIS A 17 -0.87 1.86 26.78
C HIS A 17 -0.35 2.75 25.67
N MET A 18 0.35 2.11 24.74
CA MET A 18 0.82 2.73 23.50
C MET A 18 0.29 1.97 22.30
N SER A 19 -0.03 2.69 21.24
CA SER A 19 -0.36 2.09 19.94
C SER A 19 0.42 2.78 18.83
N GLY A 20 0.73 2.03 17.78
CA GLY A 20 1.46 2.53 16.63
C GLY A 20 1.22 1.69 15.40
N THR A 21 1.83 2.08 14.29
CA THR A 21 1.80 1.36 13.03
C THR A 21 3.25 1.11 12.59
N ILE A 22 3.52 -0.11 12.12
CA ILE A 22 4.77 -0.47 11.45
C ILE A 22 4.46 -0.54 9.96
N ARG A 23 5.26 0.16 9.15
CA ARG A 23 5.17 0.14 7.69
C ARG A 23 6.55 -0.14 7.12
N THR A 24 6.64 -1.14 6.25
CA THR A 24 7.89 -1.58 5.62
C THR A 24 7.63 -1.89 4.14
N TYR A 25 8.69 -2.03 3.40
CA TYR A 25 8.64 -2.35 1.97
C TYR A 25 9.13 -3.77 1.66
N ASP A 26 9.40 -4.57 2.69
CA ASP A 26 9.70 -5.98 2.59
C ASP A 26 9.34 -6.73 3.88
N GLU A 27 9.06 -8.01 3.75
CA GLU A 27 8.59 -8.85 4.84
C GLU A 27 9.69 -9.21 5.85
N SER A 28 10.93 -9.31 5.41
CA SER A 28 12.07 -9.61 6.28
C SER A 28 12.32 -8.47 7.26
N THR A 29 12.31 -7.24 6.76
CA THR A 29 12.39 -6.03 7.58
C THR A 29 11.18 -5.93 8.52
N ARG A 30 9.98 -6.28 8.06
CA ARG A 30 8.78 -6.27 8.92
C ARG A 30 8.91 -7.25 10.08
N ALA A 31 9.34 -8.47 9.81
CA ALA A 31 9.56 -9.49 10.83
C ALA A 31 10.64 -9.05 11.83
N PHE A 32 11.77 -8.54 11.34
CA PHE A 32 12.85 -8.01 12.16
C PHE A 32 12.39 -6.88 13.08
N ILE A 33 11.66 -5.89 12.55
CA ILE A 33 11.15 -4.76 13.36
C ILE A 33 10.18 -5.25 14.44
N LYS A 34 9.27 -6.18 14.12
CA LYS A 34 8.36 -6.76 15.11
C LYS A 34 9.12 -7.43 16.25
N GLN A 35 10.13 -8.23 15.95
CA GLN A 35 10.99 -8.82 16.95
C GLN A 35 11.69 -7.75 17.80
N ARG A 36 12.34 -6.77 17.16
CA ARG A 36 13.10 -5.73 17.87
C ARG A 36 12.23 -4.86 18.77
N VAL A 37 11.01 -4.52 18.33
CA VAL A 37 10.06 -3.75 19.16
C VAL A 37 9.73 -4.52 20.44
N SER A 38 9.49 -5.83 20.35
CA SER A 38 9.21 -6.67 21.52
C SER A 38 10.41 -6.77 22.46
N GLU A 39 11.60 -6.98 21.92
CA GLU A 39 12.84 -7.05 22.70
C GLU A 39 13.14 -5.73 23.44
N ILE A 40 13.03 -4.59 22.72
CA ILE A 40 13.30 -3.28 23.30
C ILE A 40 12.27 -2.93 24.38
N ALA A 41 10.98 -3.14 24.11
CA ALA A 41 9.92 -2.88 25.06
C ALA A 41 10.11 -3.70 26.36
N SER A 42 10.38 -4.99 26.23
CA SER A 42 10.61 -5.87 27.36
C SER A 42 11.89 -5.51 28.13
N GLY A 43 12.97 -5.20 27.42
CA GLY A 43 14.24 -4.81 28.04
C GLY A 43 14.14 -3.49 28.85
N ILE A 44 13.50 -2.49 28.28
CA ILE A 44 13.28 -1.21 28.98
C ILE A 44 12.36 -1.42 30.18
N ALA A 45 11.25 -2.11 30.04
CA ALA A 45 10.33 -2.36 31.14
C ALA A 45 11.04 -3.09 32.30
N THR A 46 11.83 -4.11 32.00
CA THR A 46 12.60 -4.87 33.00
C THR A 46 13.60 -3.97 33.74
N ALA A 47 14.28 -3.05 33.03
CA ALA A 47 15.22 -2.11 33.65
C ALA A 47 14.54 -1.19 34.68
N PHE A 48 13.25 -0.89 34.49
CA PHE A 48 12.42 -0.10 35.40
C PHE A 48 11.53 -0.94 36.34
N ARG A 49 11.78 -2.24 36.46
CA ARG A 49 10.99 -3.19 37.29
C ARG A 49 9.52 -3.24 36.91
N ALA A 50 9.25 -3.05 35.61
CA ALA A 50 7.93 -3.16 35.02
C ALA A 50 7.86 -4.35 34.04
N THR A 51 6.68 -4.60 33.53
CA THR A 51 6.44 -5.62 32.49
C THR A 51 5.85 -4.95 31.26
N ALA A 52 6.31 -5.34 30.08
CA ALA A 52 5.71 -4.91 28.81
C ALA A 52 5.13 -6.13 28.07
N THR A 53 3.91 -5.98 27.60
CA THR A 53 3.28 -6.92 26.67
C THR A 53 3.11 -6.23 25.33
N VAL A 54 3.72 -6.80 24.29
CA VAL A 54 3.59 -6.30 22.90
C VAL A 54 2.71 -7.23 22.12
N THR A 55 1.62 -6.68 21.59
CA THR A 55 0.68 -7.41 20.73
C THR A 55 0.67 -6.81 19.35
N TYR A 56 0.57 -7.65 18.33
CA TYR A 56 0.47 -7.23 16.93
C TYR A 56 -0.92 -7.60 16.42
N GLY A 57 -1.64 -6.60 15.93
CA GLY A 57 -2.91 -6.81 15.24
C GLY A 57 -2.70 -7.38 13.83
N SER A 58 -3.79 -7.52 13.11
CA SER A 58 -3.78 -7.83 11.68
C SER A 58 -3.02 -6.76 10.89
N GLY A 59 -2.41 -7.15 9.78
CA GLY A 59 -1.73 -6.23 8.86
C GLY A 59 -1.49 -6.92 7.54
N CYS A 60 -1.48 -6.17 6.44
CA CYS A 60 -1.21 -6.71 5.12
C CYS A 60 0.29 -6.87 4.89
N PRO A 61 0.73 -7.86 4.10
CA PRO A 61 2.10 -7.94 3.60
C PRO A 61 2.41 -6.79 2.64
N CYS A 62 3.65 -6.73 2.15
CA CYS A 62 4.00 -5.79 1.10
C CYS A 62 3.34 -6.19 -0.22
N LEU A 63 2.64 -5.26 -0.87
CA LEU A 63 2.15 -5.44 -2.23
C LEU A 63 3.35 -5.50 -3.18
N TYR A 64 3.36 -6.50 -4.05
CA TYR A 64 4.38 -6.68 -5.06
C TYR A 64 3.77 -6.85 -6.44
N ASN A 65 4.02 -5.91 -7.32
CA ASN A 65 3.70 -6.06 -8.73
C ASN A 65 4.84 -6.82 -9.43
N ASN A 66 4.51 -7.94 -10.07
CA ASN A 66 5.49 -8.71 -10.84
C ASN A 66 6.04 -7.85 -12.00
N PRO A 67 7.37 -7.68 -12.14
CA PRO A 67 7.94 -6.77 -13.12
C PRO A 67 7.64 -7.14 -14.57
N ASP A 68 7.70 -8.42 -14.90
CA ASP A 68 7.46 -8.89 -16.28
C ASP A 68 5.98 -8.72 -16.65
N LEU A 69 5.09 -9.07 -15.72
CA LEU A 69 3.65 -8.86 -15.90
C LEU A 69 3.30 -7.37 -15.99
N ALA A 70 4.01 -6.50 -15.25
CA ALA A 70 3.82 -5.06 -15.33
C ALA A 70 4.22 -4.48 -16.69
N VAL A 71 5.30 -4.98 -17.29
CA VAL A 71 5.75 -4.53 -18.62
C VAL A 71 4.75 -4.98 -19.69
N CYS A 72 4.44 -6.28 -19.76
CA CYS A 72 3.52 -6.78 -20.79
C CYS A 72 2.13 -6.15 -20.66
N THR A 73 1.64 -5.96 -19.42
CA THR A 73 0.36 -5.30 -19.20
C THR A 73 0.38 -3.84 -19.63
N ALA A 74 1.47 -3.10 -19.36
CA ALA A 74 1.58 -1.72 -19.83
C ALA A 74 1.51 -1.64 -21.36
N ASP A 75 2.04 -2.63 -22.08
CA ASP A 75 1.97 -2.66 -23.54
C ASP A 75 0.55 -3.01 -24.02
N TYR A 76 -0.14 -3.95 -23.39
CA TYR A 76 -1.57 -4.22 -23.66
C TYR A 76 -2.44 -2.97 -23.46
N LEU A 77 -2.18 -2.22 -22.39
CA LEU A 77 -2.94 -1.01 -22.11
C LEU A 77 -2.66 0.12 -23.08
N LYS A 78 -1.43 0.24 -23.60
CA LYS A 78 -1.12 1.18 -24.69
C LYS A 78 -1.84 0.82 -25.98
N GLU A 79 -1.98 -0.47 -26.29
CA GLU A 79 -2.79 -0.92 -27.43
C GLU A 79 -4.27 -0.54 -27.27
N LEU A 80 -4.82 -0.77 -26.08
CA LEU A 80 -6.24 -0.53 -25.81
C LEU A 80 -6.60 0.96 -25.73
N LEU A 81 -5.80 1.73 -24.97
CA LEU A 81 -6.12 3.10 -24.59
C LEU A 81 -5.29 4.16 -25.32
N GLY A 82 -4.25 3.73 -26.02
CA GLY A 82 -3.26 4.61 -26.62
C GLY A 82 -2.06 4.89 -25.70
N PRO A 83 -0.90 5.22 -26.29
CA PRO A 83 0.39 5.34 -25.58
C PRO A 83 0.46 6.50 -24.58
N SER A 84 -0.47 7.47 -24.68
CA SER A 84 -0.54 8.62 -23.78
C SER A 84 -1.37 8.38 -22.53
N LYS A 85 -2.06 7.23 -22.42
CA LYS A 85 -2.97 6.94 -21.31
C LYS A 85 -2.47 5.82 -20.38
N ALA A 86 -1.45 5.07 -20.77
CA ALA A 86 -0.95 3.92 -20.01
C ALA A 86 0.54 4.05 -19.70
N PHE A 87 0.88 4.04 -18.43
CA PHE A 87 2.25 4.23 -17.95
C PHE A 87 2.60 3.23 -16.86
N THR A 88 3.83 2.76 -16.85
CA THR A 88 4.40 2.13 -15.66
C THR A 88 4.80 3.21 -14.63
N ALA A 89 4.87 2.85 -13.36
CA ALA A 89 5.36 3.75 -12.33
C ALA A 89 6.77 4.29 -12.64
N SER A 90 7.62 3.45 -13.23
CA SER A 90 8.96 3.85 -13.67
C SER A 90 8.93 4.89 -14.80
N ALA A 91 8.01 4.75 -15.75
CA ALA A 91 7.85 5.73 -16.82
C ALA A 91 7.32 7.07 -16.29
N LEU A 92 6.34 7.05 -15.40
CA LEU A 92 5.83 8.27 -14.75
C LEU A 92 6.93 9.02 -14.00
N ASN A 93 7.82 8.29 -13.31
CA ASN A 93 8.96 8.90 -12.62
C ASN A 93 9.97 9.55 -13.56
N ALA A 94 10.27 8.88 -14.67
CA ALA A 94 11.16 9.43 -15.67
C ALA A 94 10.59 10.73 -16.26
N MET A 95 9.27 10.80 -16.41
CA MET A 95 8.58 11.99 -16.92
C MET A 95 8.52 13.14 -15.91
N SER A 96 8.37 12.85 -14.61
CA SER A 96 8.29 13.86 -13.55
C SER A 96 9.63 14.49 -13.18
N GLY A 97 10.75 13.88 -13.58
CA GLY A 97 12.09 14.32 -13.22
C GLY A 97 12.49 14.12 -11.75
N GLU A 98 11.62 13.51 -10.95
CA GLU A 98 11.79 13.35 -9.49
C GLU A 98 12.58 12.09 -9.06
N GLY A 99 13.30 11.45 -9.96
CA GLY A 99 14.09 10.26 -9.60
C GLY A 99 13.22 9.01 -9.38
N LYS A 100 13.40 8.29 -8.27
CA LYS A 100 12.59 7.10 -7.97
C LYS A 100 11.19 7.49 -7.46
N ALA A 101 10.11 6.83 -7.98
CA ALA A 101 8.78 6.97 -7.43
C ALA A 101 8.81 6.71 -5.92
N PRO A 102 8.20 7.58 -5.13
CA PRO A 102 7.98 7.25 -3.75
C PRO A 102 7.15 5.95 -3.69
N LYS A 103 7.67 4.96 -2.98
CA LYS A 103 6.90 3.77 -2.69
C LYS A 103 5.70 4.19 -1.84
N SER A 104 4.50 3.73 -2.18
CA SER A 104 3.32 3.97 -1.36
C SER A 104 3.47 3.32 0.02
N THR A 105 3.13 4.06 1.05
CA THR A 105 3.05 3.54 2.42
C THR A 105 1.62 3.13 2.81
N GLY A 106 0.70 3.10 1.85
CA GLY A 106 -0.65 2.58 2.02
C GLY A 106 -0.65 1.10 2.38
N SER A 107 -1.81 0.60 2.77
CA SER A 107 -2.06 -0.82 3.05
C SER A 107 -3.10 -1.30 2.06
N GLU A 108 -2.88 -2.47 1.47
CA GLU A 108 -3.72 -3.03 0.42
C GLU A 108 -3.86 -4.54 0.63
N ASP A 109 -5.07 -5.06 0.69
CA ASP A 109 -5.34 -6.48 0.94
C ASP A 109 -5.00 -7.37 -0.26
N PHE A 110 -5.02 -6.85 -1.48
CA PHE A 110 -4.53 -7.53 -2.68
C PHE A 110 -3.05 -7.97 -2.53
N ALA A 111 -2.33 -7.38 -1.57
CA ALA A 111 -0.98 -7.80 -1.22
C ALA A 111 -0.88 -9.29 -0.87
N TYR A 112 -1.93 -9.89 -0.27
CA TYR A 112 -1.95 -11.33 -0.01
C TYR A 112 -1.96 -12.16 -1.30
N VAL A 113 -2.71 -11.72 -2.31
CA VAL A 113 -2.70 -12.37 -3.64
C VAL A 113 -1.33 -12.27 -4.29
N SER A 114 -0.70 -11.09 -4.19
CA SER A 114 0.62 -10.84 -4.81
C SER A 114 1.78 -11.60 -4.16
N GLN A 115 1.59 -12.18 -2.96
CA GLN A 115 2.56 -13.07 -2.34
C GLN A 115 2.43 -14.52 -2.85
N GLU A 116 1.26 -14.91 -3.31
CA GLU A 116 0.97 -16.30 -3.72
C GLU A 116 1.16 -16.54 -5.22
N VAL A 117 0.82 -15.54 -6.04
CA VAL A 117 0.89 -15.67 -7.51
C VAL A 117 1.43 -14.40 -8.14
N PRO A 118 2.10 -14.49 -9.33
CA PRO A 118 2.48 -13.31 -10.09
C PRO A 118 1.27 -12.44 -10.37
N SER A 119 1.30 -11.22 -9.86
CA SER A 119 0.14 -10.32 -9.85
C SER A 119 0.53 -8.91 -10.24
N ILE A 120 -0.46 -8.14 -10.67
CA ILE A 120 -0.33 -6.72 -10.92
C ILE A 120 -1.56 -5.97 -10.41
N MET A 121 -1.34 -4.86 -9.73
CA MET A 121 -2.36 -3.92 -9.35
C MET A 121 -2.22 -2.64 -10.17
N PHE A 122 -3.31 -2.17 -10.75
CA PHE A 122 -3.38 -0.92 -11.51
C PHE A 122 -3.87 0.22 -10.65
N ALA A 123 -3.44 1.43 -10.99
CA ALA A 123 -4.10 2.65 -10.58
C ALA A 123 -4.85 3.26 -11.77
N LEU A 124 -6.13 3.53 -11.60
CA LEU A 124 -6.97 4.22 -12.57
C LEU A 124 -7.14 5.68 -12.15
N ALA A 125 -6.71 6.62 -13.01
CA ALA A 125 -6.94 8.03 -12.76
C ALA A 125 -8.42 8.36 -13.00
N ALA A 126 -9.08 8.92 -12.01
CA ALA A 126 -10.52 9.19 -12.02
C ALA A 126 -10.83 10.66 -11.76
N GLY A 127 -10.30 11.54 -12.61
CA GLY A 127 -10.50 12.97 -12.58
C GLY A 127 -9.29 13.75 -12.05
N THR A 128 -9.33 15.06 -12.27
CA THR A 128 -8.28 16.00 -11.88
C THR A 128 -8.80 17.06 -10.91
N PRO A 129 -7.93 17.70 -10.11
CA PRO A 129 -8.34 18.83 -9.27
C PRO A 129 -8.98 19.99 -10.04
N GLN A 130 -8.55 20.23 -11.27
CA GLN A 130 -9.08 21.27 -12.17
C GLN A 130 -10.53 20.98 -12.57
N GLU A 131 -10.91 19.70 -12.65
CA GLU A 131 -12.28 19.24 -12.95
C GLU A 131 -13.15 19.13 -11.69
N GLY A 132 -12.62 19.48 -10.51
CA GLY A 132 -13.35 19.45 -9.25
C GLY A 132 -13.14 18.19 -8.41
N TYR A 133 -12.28 17.27 -8.82
CA TYR A 133 -11.93 16.06 -8.09
C TYR A 133 -10.72 16.32 -7.18
N CYS A 134 -10.87 17.25 -6.23
CA CYS A 134 -9.77 17.80 -5.45
C CYS A 134 -9.56 17.13 -4.07
N TYR A 135 -10.43 16.21 -3.67
CA TYR A 135 -10.31 15.55 -2.38
C TYR A 135 -9.64 14.18 -2.54
N PRO A 136 -8.65 13.85 -1.68
CA PRO A 136 -7.97 12.57 -1.74
C PRO A 136 -8.89 11.41 -1.33
N GLN A 137 -8.46 10.18 -1.65
CA GLN A 137 -9.10 8.97 -1.15
C GLN A 137 -9.27 9.02 0.38
N HIS A 138 -10.35 8.43 0.88
CA HIS A 138 -10.76 8.42 2.31
C HIS A 138 -11.24 9.79 2.85
N HIS A 139 -11.27 10.85 2.05
CA HIS A 139 -11.89 12.09 2.48
C HIS A 139 -13.42 12.00 2.36
N PRO A 140 -14.23 12.53 3.32
CA PRO A 140 -15.68 12.41 3.28
C PRO A 140 -16.35 13.11 2.07
N LYS A 141 -15.62 13.99 1.38
CA LYS A 141 -16.09 14.69 0.16
C LYS A 141 -15.42 14.17 -1.11
N VAL A 142 -14.75 13.01 -1.05
CA VAL A 142 -14.11 12.43 -2.23
C VAL A 142 -15.16 12.15 -3.31
N LYS A 143 -14.78 12.42 -4.55
CA LYS A 143 -15.55 12.09 -5.75
C LYS A 143 -14.59 11.53 -6.79
N PHE A 144 -15.11 10.68 -7.63
CA PHE A 144 -14.40 10.09 -8.77
C PHE A 144 -15.22 10.39 -10.04
N ASP A 145 -14.53 10.54 -11.15
CA ASP A 145 -15.20 10.58 -12.46
C ASP A 145 -15.68 9.16 -12.82
N GLU A 146 -17.00 8.97 -12.81
CA GLU A 146 -17.60 7.67 -13.10
C GLU A 146 -17.47 7.30 -14.59
N ALA A 147 -17.16 8.22 -15.47
CA ALA A 147 -16.93 7.93 -16.89
C ALA A 147 -15.77 6.97 -17.12
N VAL A 148 -14.80 6.93 -16.20
CA VAL A 148 -13.64 5.99 -16.28
C VAL A 148 -13.98 4.55 -15.91
N LEU A 149 -15.13 4.27 -15.34
CA LEU A 149 -15.50 2.89 -14.91
C LEU A 149 -15.57 1.92 -16.09
N SER A 150 -16.07 2.37 -17.23
CA SER A 150 -16.10 1.55 -18.46
C SER A 150 -14.70 1.25 -18.99
N GLU A 151 -13.79 2.21 -18.95
CA GLU A 151 -12.37 2.00 -19.27
C GLU A 151 -11.74 1.00 -18.29
N GLY A 152 -12.02 1.12 -17.00
CA GLY A 152 -11.55 0.18 -15.97
C GLY A 152 -11.99 -1.27 -16.24
N CYS A 153 -13.26 -1.48 -16.58
CA CYS A 153 -13.76 -2.80 -16.96
C CYS A 153 -13.05 -3.34 -18.22
N ALA A 154 -12.86 -2.48 -19.23
CA ALA A 154 -12.18 -2.85 -20.47
C ALA A 154 -10.70 -3.20 -20.22
N VAL A 155 -10.01 -2.50 -19.33
CA VAL A 155 -8.63 -2.78 -18.92
C VAL A 155 -8.49 -4.20 -18.36
N TYR A 156 -9.35 -4.60 -17.42
CA TYR A 156 -9.31 -5.93 -16.85
C TYR A 156 -9.59 -7.02 -17.90
N ALA A 157 -10.67 -6.86 -18.65
CA ALA A 157 -11.07 -7.84 -19.67
C ALA A 157 -10.00 -8.00 -20.76
N TYR A 158 -9.50 -6.88 -21.28
CA TYR A 158 -8.49 -6.88 -22.34
C TYR A 158 -7.17 -7.50 -21.88
N THR A 159 -6.69 -7.10 -20.71
CA THR A 159 -5.45 -7.65 -20.14
C THR A 159 -5.54 -9.16 -19.97
N ALA A 160 -6.65 -9.66 -19.41
CA ALA A 160 -6.85 -11.09 -19.22
C ALA A 160 -6.90 -11.85 -20.58
N MET A 161 -7.64 -11.31 -21.55
CA MET A 161 -7.74 -11.92 -22.89
C MET A 161 -6.39 -11.94 -23.61
N ARG A 162 -5.64 -10.86 -23.57
CA ARG A 162 -4.33 -10.75 -24.22
C ARG A 162 -3.35 -11.73 -23.59
N TRP A 163 -3.26 -11.72 -22.25
CA TRP A 163 -2.39 -12.64 -21.53
C TRP A 163 -2.69 -14.11 -21.84
N LEU A 164 -3.96 -14.52 -21.78
CA LEU A 164 -4.40 -15.88 -22.11
C LEU A 164 -4.11 -16.26 -23.57
N THR A 165 -4.18 -15.30 -24.48
CA THR A 165 -3.90 -15.55 -25.91
C THR A 165 -2.42 -15.81 -26.15
N GLU A 166 -1.53 -15.09 -25.46
CA GLU A 166 -0.07 -15.19 -25.60
C GLU A 166 0.52 -16.38 -24.82
N HIS A 167 -0.17 -16.83 -23.76
CA HIS A 167 0.28 -17.92 -22.89
C HIS A 167 -0.59 -19.18 -23.03
N LYS A 168 -1.14 -19.43 -24.24
CA LYS A 168 -1.79 -20.71 -24.53
C LYS A 168 -0.75 -21.82 -24.55
N ASN A 169 -0.90 -22.80 -23.65
CA ASN A 169 -0.19 -24.08 -23.70
C ASN A 169 -0.72 -24.93 -24.87
#